data_652c385804d2023e9d9ea2ac58e131a8
#
_entry.id   652c385804d2023e9d9ea2ac58e131a8
#
_cell.length_a   1.000
_cell.length_b   1.000
_cell.length_c   1.000
_cell.angle_alpha   90.00
_cell.angle_beta   90.00
_cell.angle_gamma   90.00
#
_symmetry.space_group_name_H-M   'P 1'
#
loop_
_entity.id
_entity.type
_entity.pdbx_description
1 polymer ?
#
loop_
_entity_poly.entity_id
_entity_poly.type
_entity_poly.pdbx_seq_one_letter_code
_entity_poly.pdbx_strand_id
1 'polypeptide(L)'
;MTEELARAQQVAATPTPDATHSGQRATAAGAFLAGAGLALAAHEGGHLIFDGIFNAHPGLEKVSFHGLPFFAITHDPGLSPRREFIIDSAGFWVQEATNEWILTHRPRLGNERAPFVKGVFAFNILLSAGYAGTAFARTGPVERDTRGMADSLRWKEPAVGALILLPALLDAFRYYHPDATWATWGSRAAKAGSVVLIVR
;
A
#
# COMPACT_ATOMS: atom_id res chain seq x y z
N MET A 1 22.00 28.55 -56.39
CA MET A 1 20.60 28.75 -55.93
C MET A 1 19.88 27.43 -55.51
N THR A 2 20.41 26.28 -55.90
CA THR A 2 19.82 24.97 -55.59
C THR A 2 20.30 24.32 -54.26
N GLU A 3 21.53 24.62 -53.82
CA GLU A 3 22.07 24.06 -52.60
C GLU A 3 21.56 24.75 -51.29
N GLU A 4 21.28 26.05 -51.35
CA GLU A 4 20.73 26.80 -50.21
C GLU A 4 19.31 26.39 -49.87
N LEU A 5 18.49 26.08 -50.89
CA LEU A 5 17.13 25.59 -50.71
C LEU A 5 17.11 24.17 -50.08
N ALA A 6 18.05 23.32 -50.44
CA ALA A 6 18.18 21.99 -49.87
C ALA A 6 18.63 22.02 -48.39
N ARG A 7 19.51 22.96 -48.03
CA ARG A 7 19.90 23.16 -46.60
C ARG A 7 18.79 23.73 -45.76
N ALA A 8 17.97 24.66 -46.32
CA ALA A 8 16.82 25.21 -45.60
C ALA A 8 15.71 24.17 -45.32
N GLN A 9 15.52 23.19 -46.21
CA GLN A 9 14.59 22.09 -46.00
C GLN A 9 15.08 21.06 -44.99
N GLN A 10 16.40 20.86 -44.85
CA GLN A 10 16.99 19.91 -43.92
C GLN A 10 16.97 20.41 -42.45
N VAL A 11 16.94 21.73 -42.24
CA VAL A 11 16.81 22.34 -40.91
C VAL A 11 15.36 22.30 -40.38
N ALA A 12 14.37 22.18 -41.27
CA ALA A 12 12.94 22.16 -40.91
C ALA A 12 12.43 20.79 -40.46
N ALA A 13 13.27 19.73 -40.53
CA ALA A 13 12.90 18.37 -40.20
C ALA A 13 13.56 17.84 -38.89
N THR A 14 13.76 18.73 -37.91
CA THR A 14 14.12 18.24 -36.56
C THR A 14 12.84 17.76 -35.89
N PRO A 15 12.66 16.44 -35.69
CA PRO A 15 11.46 15.98 -34.98
C PRO A 15 11.48 16.54 -33.57
N THR A 16 10.41 17.17 -33.17
CA THR A 16 10.19 17.65 -31.81
C THR A 16 10.15 16.42 -30.90
N PRO A 17 11.18 16.15 -30.05
CA PRO A 17 11.27 14.89 -29.29
C PRO A 17 10.27 14.79 -28.15
N ASP A 18 9.44 15.79 -27.90
CA ASP A 18 8.77 15.97 -26.60
C ASP A 18 7.36 15.36 -26.51
N ALA A 19 6.61 15.26 -27.60
CA ALA A 19 5.19 14.86 -27.53
C ALA A 19 5.00 13.34 -27.28
N THR A 20 5.86 12.50 -27.81
CA THR A 20 5.79 11.03 -27.62
C THR A 20 6.26 10.62 -26.21
N HIS A 21 7.26 11.28 -25.68
CA HIS A 21 7.76 11.04 -24.33
C HIS A 21 6.78 11.52 -23.24
N SER A 22 6.10 12.64 -23.47
CA SER A 22 5.08 13.15 -22.52
C SER A 22 3.88 12.21 -22.45
N GLY A 23 3.38 11.71 -23.60
CA GLY A 23 2.30 10.73 -23.64
C GLY A 23 2.62 9.43 -22.92
N GLN A 24 3.81 8.89 -23.12
CA GLN A 24 4.26 7.66 -22.43
C GLN A 24 4.39 7.85 -20.92
N ARG A 25 4.89 9.00 -20.47
CA ARG A 25 4.97 9.33 -19.03
C ARG A 25 3.60 9.46 -18.40
N ALA A 26 2.66 10.14 -19.07
CA ALA A 26 1.28 10.28 -18.61
C ALA A 26 0.58 8.93 -18.47
N THR A 27 0.75 8.03 -19.45
CA THR A 27 0.21 6.67 -19.40
C THR A 27 0.82 5.86 -18.26
N ALA A 28 2.12 5.97 -18.04
CA ALA A 28 2.79 5.27 -16.93
C ALA A 28 2.34 5.81 -15.57
N ALA A 29 2.17 7.13 -15.43
CA ALA A 29 1.63 7.74 -14.21
C ALA A 29 0.18 7.30 -13.96
N GLY A 30 -0.67 7.29 -14.99
CA GLY A 30 -2.04 6.78 -14.89
C GLY A 30 -2.09 5.31 -14.45
N ALA A 31 -1.24 4.47 -15.03
CA ALA A 31 -1.14 3.07 -14.62
C ALA A 31 -0.66 2.90 -13.17
N PHE A 32 0.32 3.71 -12.73
CA PHE A 32 0.78 3.71 -11.35
C PHE A 32 -0.34 4.10 -10.37
N LEU A 33 -1.07 5.17 -10.66
CA LEU A 33 -2.19 5.61 -9.83
C LEU A 33 -3.34 4.59 -9.81
N ALA A 34 -3.62 3.94 -10.94
CA ALA A 34 -4.60 2.87 -10.99
C ALA A 34 -4.19 1.66 -10.11
N GLY A 35 -2.89 1.32 -10.10
CA GLY A 35 -2.36 0.29 -9.21
C GLY A 35 -2.50 0.68 -7.74
N ALA A 36 -2.19 1.93 -7.38
CA ALA A 36 -2.37 2.45 -6.02
C ALA A 36 -3.86 2.42 -5.60
N GLY A 37 -4.77 2.83 -6.49
CA GLY A 37 -6.22 2.77 -6.24
C GLY A 37 -6.73 1.34 -6.03
N LEU A 38 -6.23 0.37 -6.81
CA LEU A 38 -6.56 -1.03 -6.60
C LEU A 38 -6.06 -1.54 -5.24
N ALA A 39 -4.86 -1.14 -4.84
CA ALA A 39 -4.31 -1.52 -3.54
C ALA A 39 -5.12 -0.97 -2.37
N LEU A 40 -5.60 0.28 -2.47
CA LEU A 40 -6.55 0.85 -1.51
C LEU A 40 -7.84 0.03 -1.47
N ALA A 41 -8.46 -0.23 -2.62
CA ALA A 41 -9.69 -1.01 -2.69
C ALA A 41 -9.52 -2.43 -2.13
N ALA A 42 -8.35 -3.04 -2.32
CA ALA A 42 -8.04 -4.35 -1.76
C ALA A 42 -7.86 -4.32 -0.25
N HIS A 43 -7.23 -3.27 0.30
CA HIS A 43 -7.10 -3.04 1.74
C HIS A 43 -8.48 -2.95 2.40
N GLU A 44 -9.32 -2.04 1.92
CA GLU A 44 -10.70 -1.87 2.41
C GLU A 44 -11.54 -3.14 2.22
N GLY A 45 -11.33 -3.83 1.09
CA GLY A 45 -11.96 -5.12 0.82
C GLY A 45 -11.60 -6.20 1.84
N GLY A 46 -10.41 -6.14 2.42
CA GLY A 46 -9.99 -7.00 3.52
C GLY A 46 -10.91 -6.86 4.73
N HIS A 47 -11.16 -5.63 5.18
CA HIS A 47 -12.08 -5.34 6.29
C HIS A 47 -13.49 -5.87 5.98
N LEU A 48 -14.05 -5.52 4.82
CA LEU A 48 -15.39 -5.93 4.42
C LEU A 48 -15.59 -7.45 4.35
N ILE A 49 -14.56 -8.20 3.94
CA ILE A 49 -14.62 -9.67 3.92
C ILE A 49 -14.82 -10.22 5.32
N PHE A 50 -14.05 -9.77 6.30
CA PHE A 50 -14.17 -10.27 7.67
C PHE A 50 -15.38 -9.71 8.39
N ASP A 51 -15.81 -8.50 8.10
CA ASP A 51 -17.10 -7.97 8.55
C ASP A 51 -18.25 -8.89 8.10
N GLY A 52 -18.22 -9.31 6.82
CA GLY A 52 -19.20 -10.26 6.29
C GLY A 52 -19.13 -11.64 6.95
N ILE A 53 -17.92 -12.18 7.17
CA ILE A 53 -17.70 -13.48 7.82
C ILE A 53 -18.24 -13.46 9.27
N PHE A 54 -18.04 -12.35 9.99
CA PHE A 54 -18.46 -12.23 11.38
C PHE A 54 -19.87 -11.65 11.55
N ASN A 55 -20.55 -11.33 10.46
CA ASN A 55 -21.86 -10.66 10.44
C ASN A 55 -21.84 -9.36 11.26
N ALA A 56 -20.82 -8.54 11.03
CA ALA A 56 -20.51 -7.33 11.78
C ALA A 56 -21.22 -6.08 11.24
N HIS A 57 -22.05 -6.20 10.22
CA HIS A 57 -22.86 -5.13 9.61
C HIS A 57 -22.04 -3.88 9.27
N PRO A 58 -21.14 -3.95 8.27
CA PRO A 58 -20.27 -2.84 7.96
C PRO A 58 -21.02 -1.57 7.57
N GLY A 59 -20.58 -0.45 8.09
CA GLY A 59 -21.03 0.90 7.76
C GLY A 59 -19.93 1.71 7.08
N LEU A 60 -20.30 2.88 6.57
CA LEU A 60 -19.36 3.85 6.03
C LEU A 60 -19.53 5.18 6.75
N GLU A 61 -18.50 5.61 7.45
CA GLU A 61 -18.50 6.88 8.18
C GLU A 61 -17.56 7.90 7.53
N LYS A 62 -18.00 9.15 7.47
CA LYS A 62 -17.14 10.25 7.02
C LYS A 62 -16.30 10.71 8.19
N VAL A 63 -15.00 10.58 8.06
CA VAL A 63 -14.01 11.05 9.01
C VAL A 63 -13.16 12.16 8.42
N SER A 64 -12.55 12.97 9.26
CA SER A 64 -11.62 14.01 8.80
C SER A 64 -10.34 13.99 9.63
N PHE A 65 -9.22 14.22 8.96
CA PHE A 65 -7.93 14.36 9.60
C PHE A 65 -7.23 15.60 9.05
N HIS A 66 -6.92 16.56 9.92
CA HIS A 66 -6.36 17.88 9.54
C HIS A 66 -7.12 18.58 8.40
N GLY A 67 -8.46 18.47 8.38
CA GLY A 67 -9.30 19.08 7.35
C GLY A 67 -9.38 18.30 6.03
N LEU A 68 -8.65 17.19 5.88
CA LEU A 68 -8.80 16.30 4.75
C LEU A 68 -9.95 15.33 5.01
N PRO A 69 -10.93 15.23 4.09
CA PRO A 69 -12.02 14.30 4.21
C PRO A 69 -11.56 12.88 3.88
N PHE A 70 -11.90 11.94 4.73
CA PHE A 70 -11.71 10.50 4.54
C PHE A 70 -13.03 9.77 4.77
N PHE A 71 -13.01 8.48 4.59
CA PHE A 71 -14.03 7.56 5.07
C PHE A 71 -13.38 6.46 5.90
N ALA A 72 -14.12 5.95 6.86
CA ALA A 72 -13.75 4.75 7.61
C ALA A 72 -14.83 3.70 7.37
N ILE A 73 -14.42 2.44 7.26
CA ILE A 73 -15.32 1.31 7.37
C ILE A 73 -15.49 1.07 8.86
N THR A 74 -16.75 1.09 9.31
CA THR A 74 -17.14 0.84 10.70
C THR A 74 -17.96 -0.44 10.77
N HIS A 75 -18.11 -1.02 11.94
CA HIS A 75 -18.93 -2.18 12.17
C HIS A 75 -19.67 -2.07 13.52
N ASP A 76 -20.64 -2.97 13.75
CA ASP A 76 -21.42 -2.98 14.96
C ASP A 76 -20.53 -3.17 16.20
N PRO A 77 -20.76 -2.40 17.29
CA PRO A 77 -20.01 -2.53 18.52
C PRO A 77 -20.31 -3.86 19.23
N GLY A 78 -19.34 -4.35 20.00
CA GLY A 78 -19.54 -5.52 20.88
C GLY A 78 -19.07 -6.83 20.29
N LEU A 79 -18.27 -6.80 19.24
CA LEU A 79 -17.52 -7.96 18.78
C LEU A 79 -16.51 -8.41 19.86
N SER A 80 -16.12 -9.68 19.82
CA SER A 80 -15.05 -10.13 20.69
C SER A 80 -13.71 -9.49 20.28
N PRO A 81 -12.77 -9.25 21.23
CA PRO A 81 -11.48 -8.65 20.89
C PRO A 81 -10.73 -9.37 19.76
N ARG A 82 -10.92 -10.69 19.64
CA ARG A 82 -10.32 -11.47 18.58
C ARG A 82 -10.94 -11.12 17.20
N ARG A 83 -12.25 -10.95 17.11
CA ARG A 83 -12.93 -10.59 15.85
C ARG A 83 -12.57 -9.18 15.44
N GLU A 84 -12.60 -8.25 16.39
CA GLU A 84 -12.14 -6.87 16.20
C GLU A 84 -10.72 -6.85 15.63
N PHE A 85 -9.77 -7.53 16.28
CA PHE A 85 -8.39 -7.61 15.81
C PHE A 85 -8.29 -8.15 14.39
N ILE A 86 -9.07 -9.18 14.03
CA ILE A 86 -9.06 -9.76 12.70
C ILE A 86 -9.57 -8.75 11.67
N ILE A 87 -10.66 -8.06 11.96
CA ILE A 87 -11.23 -7.03 11.06
C ILE A 87 -10.21 -5.92 10.87
N ASP A 88 -9.73 -5.30 11.95
CA ASP A 88 -8.80 -4.17 11.91
C ASP A 88 -7.46 -4.49 11.24
N SER A 89 -6.99 -5.73 11.34
CA SER A 89 -5.73 -6.15 10.72
C SER A 89 -5.88 -6.65 9.28
N ALA A 90 -7.09 -6.90 8.82
CA ALA A 90 -7.34 -7.57 7.53
C ALA A 90 -6.78 -6.80 6.33
N GLY A 91 -6.91 -5.47 6.32
CA GLY A 91 -6.33 -4.63 5.29
C GLY A 91 -4.80 -4.78 5.18
N PHE A 92 -4.11 -4.82 6.33
CA PHE A 92 -2.65 -5.04 6.36
C PHE A 92 -2.27 -6.44 5.88
N TRP A 93 -3.05 -7.47 6.22
CA TRP A 93 -2.76 -8.83 5.73
C TRP A 93 -2.91 -8.94 4.22
N VAL A 94 -3.90 -8.29 3.62
CA VAL A 94 -4.06 -8.21 2.17
C VAL A 94 -2.85 -7.52 1.53
N GLN A 95 -2.36 -6.43 2.12
CA GLN A 95 -1.17 -5.73 1.65
C GLN A 95 0.08 -6.60 1.76
N GLU A 96 0.29 -7.25 2.91
CA GLU A 96 1.44 -8.11 3.17
C GLU A 96 1.46 -9.33 2.22
N ALA A 97 0.30 -9.97 2.02
CA ALA A 97 0.17 -11.08 1.08
C ALA A 97 0.43 -10.65 -0.36
N THR A 98 -0.11 -9.48 -0.76
CA THR A 98 0.09 -8.92 -2.09
C THR A 98 1.56 -8.57 -2.33
N ASN A 99 2.23 -7.92 -1.37
CA ASN A 99 3.65 -7.59 -1.46
C ASN A 99 4.51 -8.85 -1.53
N GLU A 100 4.19 -9.87 -0.72
CA GLU A 100 4.92 -11.14 -0.77
C GLU A 100 4.76 -11.83 -2.13
N TRP A 101 3.54 -11.84 -2.67
CA TRP A 101 3.28 -12.38 -4.01
C TRP A 101 4.08 -11.62 -5.08
N ILE A 102 4.04 -10.29 -5.05
CA ILE A 102 4.77 -9.43 -6.00
C ILE A 102 6.27 -9.72 -5.93
N LEU A 103 6.88 -9.65 -4.73
CA LEU A 103 8.33 -9.79 -4.57
C LEU A 103 8.83 -11.22 -4.82
N THR A 104 7.95 -12.22 -4.68
CA THR A 104 8.27 -13.61 -5.00
C THR A 104 8.29 -13.85 -6.52
N HIS A 105 7.29 -13.32 -7.24
CA HIS A 105 7.16 -13.53 -8.68
C HIS A 105 7.93 -12.50 -9.52
N ARG A 106 8.24 -11.34 -8.95
CA ARG A 106 8.97 -10.23 -9.57
C ARG A 106 10.07 -9.69 -8.65
N PRO A 107 11.08 -10.49 -8.31
CA PRO A 107 12.11 -10.09 -7.34
C PRO A 107 12.90 -8.85 -7.79
N ARG A 108 12.99 -8.60 -9.10
CA ARG A 108 13.67 -7.43 -9.68
C ARG A 108 12.70 -6.38 -10.21
N LEU A 109 11.53 -6.24 -9.60
CA LEU A 109 10.50 -5.25 -9.99
C LEU A 109 11.06 -3.84 -10.15
N GLY A 110 12.06 -3.45 -9.37
CA GLY A 110 12.75 -2.16 -9.50
C GLY A 110 13.22 -1.86 -10.92
N ASN A 111 13.72 -2.88 -11.62
CA ASN A 111 14.27 -2.79 -12.97
C ASN A 111 13.22 -2.98 -14.09
N GLU A 112 12.00 -3.33 -13.74
CA GLU A 112 10.94 -3.60 -14.72
C GLU A 112 10.16 -2.32 -15.10
N ARG A 113 9.64 -2.30 -16.32
CA ARG A 113 8.65 -1.29 -16.78
C ARG A 113 7.24 -1.77 -16.43
N ALA A 114 6.91 -1.75 -15.14
CA ALA A 114 5.63 -2.24 -14.62
C ALA A 114 4.98 -1.19 -13.69
N PRO A 115 4.57 -0.01 -14.21
CA PRO A 115 4.09 1.09 -13.37
C PRO A 115 2.87 0.70 -12.52
N PHE A 116 1.94 -0.08 -13.04
CA PHE A 116 0.78 -0.54 -12.29
C PHE A 116 1.19 -1.36 -11.05
N VAL A 117 2.05 -2.37 -11.22
CA VAL A 117 2.50 -3.22 -10.09
C VAL A 117 3.33 -2.41 -9.10
N LYS A 118 4.15 -1.46 -9.59
CA LYS A 118 4.88 -0.52 -8.73
C LYS A 118 3.93 0.39 -7.95
N GLY A 119 2.80 0.78 -8.53
CA GLY A 119 1.75 1.54 -7.85
C GLY A 119 1.11 0.77 -6.71
N VAL A 120 0.75 -0.49 -6.93
CA VAL A 120 0.25 -1.40 -5.88
C VAL A 120 1.27 -1.51 -4.75
N PHE A 121 2.50 -1.86 -5.08
CA PHE A 121 3.57 -2.09 -4.10
C PHE A 121 3.89 -0.82 -3.29
N ALA A 122 4.05 0.31 -3.97
CA ALA A 122 4.36 1.58 -3.32
C ALA A 122 3.23 2.04 -2.39
N PHE A 123 1.97 1.88 -2.80
CA PHE A 123 0.83 2.21 -1.97
C PHE A 123 0.81 1.39 -0.68
N ASN A 124 1.00 0.08 -0.77
CA ASN A 124 1.02 -0.81 0.39
C ASN A 124 2.10 -0.40 1.40
N ILE A 125 3.31 -0.07 0.93
CA ILE A 125 4.40 0.39 1.80
C ILE A 125 4.07 1.75 2.44
N LEU A 126 3.59 2.71 1.65
CA LEU A 126 3.30 4.06 2.11
C LEU A 126 2.12 4.09 3.08
N LEU A 127 1.09 3.28 2.84
CA LEU A 127 -0.05 3.19 3.75
C LEU A 127 0.38 2.60 5.10
N SER A 128 1.11 1.49 5.11
CA SER A 128 1.65 0.91 6.34
C SER A 128 2.55 1.90 7.11
N ALA A 129 3.38 2.67 6.40
CA ALA A 129 4.21 3.71 7.01
C ALA A 129 3.36 4.87 7.57
N GLY A 130 2.30 5.26 6.87
CA GLY A 130 1.36 6.29 7.32
C GLY A 130 0.64 5.89 8.61
N TYR A 131 0.06 4.69 8.65
CA TYR A 131 -0.58 4.15 9.84
C TYR A 131 0.40 4.00 11.01
N ALA A 132 1.61 3.52 10.76
CA ALA A 132 2.64 3.45 11.79
C ALA A 132 3.02 4.84 12.34
N GLY A 133 3.13 5.84 11.45
CA GLY A 133 3.39 7.21 11.83
C GLY A 133 2.31 7.79 12.76
N THR A 134 1.02 7.59 12.42
CA THR A 134 -0.10 8.01 13.27
C THR A 134 -0.13 7.24 14.59
N ALA A 135 0.20 5.95 14.59
CA ALA A 135 0.29 5.11 15.79
C ALA A 135 1.41 5.58 16.73
N PHE A 136 2.59 5.92 16.21
CA PHE A 136 3.70 6.46 17.01
C PHE A 136 3.37 7.84 17.58
N ALA A 137 2.77 8.70 16.77
CA ALA A 137 2.33 10.03 17.19
C ALA A 137 1.05 10.00 18.08
N ARG A 138 0.34 8.88 18.13
CA ARG A 138 -0.97 8.73 18.80
C ARG A 138 -1.97 9.78 18.32
N THR A 139 -2.03 9.99 17.02
CA THR A 139 -2.87 11.00 16.37
C THR A 139 -3.64 10.36 15.22
N GLY A 140 -4.70 11.02 14.77
CA GLY A 140 -5.53 10.55 13.67
C GLY A 140 -6.98 10.27 14.11
N PRO A 141 -7.84 9.84 13.17
CA PRO A 141 -9.22 9.45 13.47
C PRO A 141 -9.31 8.36 14.55
N VAL A 142 -10.41 8.34 15.27
CA VAL A 142 -10.65 7.35 16.35
C VAL A 142 -10.82 5.95 15.74
N GLU A 143 -11.37 5.89 14.54
CA GLU A 143 -11.73 4.69 13.77
C GLU A 143 -10.54 4.06 13.03
N ARG A 144 -9.31 4.51 13.28
CA ARG A 144 -8.13 3.97 12.61
C ARG A 144 -7.80 2.55 13.05
N ASP A 145 -7.44 1.70 12.11
CA ASP A 145 -7.16 0.27 12.31
C ASP A 145 -6.12 0.00 13.39
N THR A 146 -5.03 0.78 13.43
CA THR A 146 -3.97 0.61 14.44
C THR A 146 -4.45 0.79 15.86
N ARG A 147 -5.46 1.63 16.07
CA ARG A 147 -6.07 1.83 17.38
C ARG A 147 -6.96 0.64 17.74
N GLY A 148 -7.83 0.19 16.84
CA GLY A 148 -8.66 -0.97 17.06
C GLY A 148 -7.83 -2.23 17.33
N MET A 149 -6.76 -2.45 16.54
CA MET A 149 -5.80 -3.52 16.82
C MET A 149 -5.16 -3.41 18.21
N ALA A 150 -4.75 -2.19 18.62
CA ALA A 150 -4.12 -1.96 19.92
C ALA A 150 -5.09 -2.23 21.09
N ASP A 151 -6.32 -1.74 20.99
CA ASP A 151 -7.37 -1.94 21.98
C ASP A 151 -7.72 -3.43 22.12
N SER A 152 -7.84 -4.14 21.00
CA SER A 152 -8.11 -5.58 20.95
C SER A 152 -7.01 -6.42 21.58
N LEU A 153 -5.73 -6.07 21.36
CA LEU A 153 -4.57 -6.75 21.94
C LEU A 153 -4.25 -6.29 23.36
N ARG A 154 -4.88 -5.20 23.85
CA ARG A 154 -4.49 -4.48 25.06
C ARG A 154 -3.02 -4.02 25.02
N TRP A 155 -2.57 -3.62 23.85
CA TRP A 155 -1.23 -3.12 23.61
C TRP A 155 -1.24 -1.59 23.54
N LYS A 156 -0.03 -1.01 23.63
CA LYS A 156 0.17 0.40 23.28
C LYS A 156 0.18 0.53 21.76
N GLU A 157 -0.54 1.48 21.21
CA GLU A 157 -0.65 1.69 19.77
C GLU A 157 0.70 1.80 19.03
N PRO A 158 1.76 2.44 19.60
CA PRO A 158 3.09 2.40 18.97
C PRO A 158 3.66 0.99 18.77
N ALA A 159 3.30 0.00 19.58
CA ALA A 159 3.74 -1.37 19.37
C ALA A 159 3.06 -2.00 18.14
N VAL A 160 1.77 -1.67 17.91
CA VAL A 160 1.05 -2.05 16.69
C VAL A 160 1.65 -1.33 15.48
N GLY A 161 1.98 -0.04 15.60
CA GLY A 161 2.69 0.69 14.57
C GLY A 161 4.00 0.01 14.17
N ALA A 162 4.79 -0.46 15.13
CA ALA A 162 6.02 -1.22 14.85
C ALA A 162 5.73 -2.58 14.18
N LEU A 163 4.64 -3.25 14.59
CA LEU A 163 4.22 -4.54 14.04
C LEU A 163 3.92 -4.44 12.54
N ILE A 164 3.20 -3.41 12.10
CA ILE A 164 2.85 -3.21 10.69
C ILE A 164 3.99 -2.57 9.87
N LEU A 165 4.83 -1.75 10.50
CA LEU A 165 5.93 -1.07 9.81
C LEU A 165 7.06 -2.02 9.46
N LEU A 166 7.38 -2.96 10.34
CA LEU A 166 8.53 -3.86 10.16
C LEU A 166 8.45 -4.68 8.86
N PRO A 167 7.36 -5.41 8.53
CA PRO A 167 7.26 -6.11 7.26
C PRO A 167 7.31 -5.16 6.06
N ALA A 168 6.70 -3.97 6.15
CA ALA A 168 6.73 -2.98 5.07
C ALA A 168 8.15 -2.46 4.80
N LEU A 169 8.95 -2.17 5.82
CA LEU A 169 10.36 -1.76 5.65
C LEU A 169 11.21 -2.88 5.06
N LEU A 170 11.01 -4.12 5.50
CA LEU A 170 11.72 -5.27 4.95
C LEU A 170 11.33 -5.53 3.50
N ASP A 171 10.07 -5.36 3.12
CA ASP A 171 9.64 -5.45 1.73
C ASP A 171 10.22 -4.31 0.87
N ALA A 172 10.24 -3.09 1.37
CA ALA A 172 10.90 -1.98 0.71
C ALA A 172 12.41 -2.26 0.53
N PHE A 173 13.07 -2.82 1.54
CA PHE A 173 14.47 -3.22 1.44
C PHE A 173 14.67 -4.32 0.37
N ARG A 174 13.81 -5.34 0.31
CA ARG A 174 13.84 -6.39 -0.72
C ARG A 174 13.68 -5.83 -2.13
N TYR A 175 12.85 -4.80 -2.29
CA TYR A 175 12.66 -4.14 -3.60
C TYR A 175 13.95 -3.53 -4.15
N TYR A 176 14.78 -2.93 -3.29
CA TYR A 176 16.06 -2.33 -3.68
C TYR A 176 17.22 -3.33 -3.63
N HIS A 177 17.11 -4.39 -2.83
CA HIS A 177 18.14 -5.39 -2.59
C HIS A 177 17.57 -6.81 -2.77
N PRO A 178 17.19 -7.19 -4.00
CA PRO A 178 16.49 -8.45 -4.26
C PRO A 178 17.28 -9.71 -3.91
N ASP A 179 18.60 -9.62 -3.84
CA ASP A 179 19.49 -10.73 -3.53
C ASP A 179 19.76 -10.88 -2.00
N ALA A 180 19.17 -10.01 -1.16
CA ALA A 180 19.32 -10.05 0.29
C ALA A 180 18.40 -11.11 0.91
N THR A 181 18.88 -12.34 0.98
CA THR A 181 18.14 -13.51 1.50
C THR A 181 17.64 -13.30 2.93
N TRP A 182 18.44 -12.66 3.78
CA TRP A 182 18.04 -12.35 5.16
C TRP A 182 16.81 -11.46 5.25
N ALA A 183 16.71 -10.47 4.36
CA ALA A 183 15.55 -9.57 4.31
C ALA A 183 14.29 -10.31 3.84
N THR A 184 14.44 -11.25 2.90
CA THR A 184 13.34 -12.12 2.45
C THR A 184 12.80 -12.96 3.60
N TRP A 185 13.65 -13.66 4.34
CA TRP A 185 13.22 -14.45 5.47
C TRP A 185 12.73 -13.60 6.65
N GLY A 186 13.37 -12.47 6.90
CA GLY A 186 12.93 -11.51 7.92
C GLY A 186 11.53 -10.95 7.64
N SER A 187 11.25 -10.55 6.39
CA SER A 187 9.93 -10.09 5.97
C SER A 187 8.86 -11.18 6.15
N ARG A 188 9.14 -12.40 5.70
CA ARG A 188 8.22 -13.54 5.86
C ARG A 188 7.95 -13.87 7.31
N ALA A 189 8.98 -13.87 8.15
CA ALA A 189 8.84 -14.11 9.59
C ALA A 189 8.02 -13.00 10.27
N ALA A 190 8.23 -11.73 9.92
CA ALA A 190 7.45 -10.61 10.44
C ALA A 190 5.96 -10.75 10.09
N LYS A 191 5.65 -11.05 8.82
CA LYS A 191 4.28 -11.28 8.33
C LYS A 191 3.62 -12.49 9.03
N ALA A 192 4.34 -13.60 9.16
CA ALA A 192 3.82 -14.76 9.89
C ALA A 192 3.56 -14.44 11.36
N GLY A 193 4.39 -13.60 11.98
CA GLY A 193 4.22 -13.13 13.35
C GLY A 193 2.92 -12.35 13.56
N SER A 194 2.52 -11.50 12.62
CA SER A 194 1.25 -10.75 12.69
C SER A 194 0.03 -11.69 12.68
N VAL A 195 0.09 -12.76 11.88
CA VAL A 195 -0.99 -13.76 11.80
C VAL A 195 -1.07 -14.63 13.07
N VAL A 196 0.06 -14.96 13.69
CA VAL A 196 0.08 -15.78 14.94
C VAL A 196 -0.64 -15.10 16.09
N LEU A 197 -0.70 -13.77 16.13
CA LEU A 197 -1.45 -13.00 17.13
C LEU A 197 -2.96 -13.31 17.13
N ILE A 198 -3.52 -13.79 16.00
CA ILE A 198 -4.93 -14.20 15.90
C ILE A 198 -5.24 -15.40 16.79
N VAL A 199 -4.27 -16.28 16.99
CA VAL A 199 -4.48 -17.60 17.60
C VAL A 199 -4.44 -17.53 19.12
N ARG A 200 -4.02 -16.41 19.69
CA ARG A 200 -4.00 -16.17 21.14
C ARG A 200 -5.21 -15.41 21.62
#